data_71ab139da328d8b7ce0cd8196bd1b4e6
#
_entry.id   71ab139da328d8b7ce0cd8196bd1b4e6
#
_cell.length_a   1.000
_cell.length_b   1.000
_cell.length_c   1.000
_cell.angle_alpha   90.00
_cell.angle_beta   90.00
_cell.angle_gamma   90.00
#
_symmetry.space_group_name_H-M   'P 1'
#
loop_
_entity.id
_entity.type
_entity.pdbx_description
1 polymer ?
#
loop_
_entity_poly.entity_id
_entity_poly.type
_entity_poly.pdbx_seq_one_letter_code
_entity_poly.pdbx_strand_id
1 'polypeptide(L)'
;MSSGTLYDKVWDLHQVAQLPGGATQLFIGLHLIHEVTSPQAFAALKDLGLPVRHPERTVATVDHIVPTTTQARPFADPLAEEMLATLEANCAEHGITLHGIGSGRQGIVHVIAPELGLTQPGMTVACGDSHTSTHGAFGAIAFGIGTSQVRDVLASQSLAMGKLKVRRIWVDGQLQSGVYAKDLVLHVIRMLGVKGGVGYAYEFAGPAIEALSMEERMTLCNMAIEGGARCGYVNPDAVTFNYLQGRPFAPSGEAWDQAIAWWSSLASGADAVFDDEVRFDAASIAPTITWGITPGQGIGVDETVPTLEQTEPDERPLAEEAYRYMDLQPGAPIAGTPVDVCFIGSCTNGRLSDLQAAAAVAKGRQVAPGIKAFVVPGSEQVAAAAEAEGLDQVFRAAGFEWREPGCSMCLAMNPDRLEGRQISASSSNRNFKGRQGSASGRTLLMSPAMVAAAAIHGRVTDVRQLLNA
;
A
#
# COMPACT_ATOMS: atom_id res chain seq x y z
N MET A 1 24.81 12.42 -16.77
CA MET A 1 23.63 11.53 -16.84
C MET A 1 22.57 12.22 -17.70
N SER A 2 21.68 11.46 -18.36
CA SER A 2 20.65 12.03 -19.23
C SER A 2 19.73 13.00 -18.46
N SER A 3 19.22 14.00 -19.15
CA SER A 3 18.26 15.01 -18.65
C SER A 3 16.83 14.46 -18.47
N GLY A 4 16.65 13.15 -18.27
CA GLY A 4 15.35 12.49 -18.20
C GLY A 4 14.71 12.47 -16.81
N THR A 5 13.52 11.90 -16.74
CA THR A 5 12.85 11.59 -15.47
C THR A 5 13.61 10.49 -14.70
N LEU A 6 13.36 10.36 -13.41
CA LEU A 6 13.91 9.24 -12.63
C LEU A 6 13.52 7.90 -13.26
N TYR A 7 12.26 7.79 -13.72
CA TYR A 7 11.78 6.59 -14.41
C TYR A 7 12.65 6.24 -15.63
N ASP A 8 12.96 7.21 -16.48
CA ASP A 8 13.81 7.01 -17.66
C ASP A 8 15.21 6.53 -17.27
N LYS A 9 15.84 7.22 -16.30
CA LYS A 9 17.19 6.90 -15.84
C LYS A 9 17.28 5.48 -15.28
N VAL A 10 16.31 5.10 -14.41
CA VAL A 10 16.27 3.75 -13.82
C VAL A 10 15.96 2.69 -14.89
N TRP A 11 15.04 2.98 -15.81
CA TRP A 11 14.72 2.09 -16.91
C TRP A 11 15.96 1.79 -17.77
N ASP A 12 16.66 2.84 -18.21
CA ASP A 12 17.82 2.71 -19.08
C ASP A 12 18.98 1.95 -18.40
N LEU A 13 19.16 2.14 -17.08
CA LEU A 13 20.15 1.39 -16.29
C LEU A 13 19.85 -0.11 -16.19
N HIS A 14 18.59 -0.51 -16.29
CA HIS A 14 18.14 -1.91 -16.12
C HIS A 14 17.75 -2.59 -17.43
N GLN A 15 17.80 -1.90 -18.55
CA GLN A 15 17.50 -2.47 -19.86
C GLN A 15 18.59 -3.50 -20.25
N VAL A 16 18.18 -4.76 -20.40
CA VAL A 16 19.07 -5.85 -20.84
C VAL A 16 19.07 -5.98 -22.36
N ALA A 17 17.89 -5.99 -22.95
CA ALA A 17 17.71 -6.13 -24.40
C ALA A 17 16.37 -5.57 -24.85
N GLN A 18 16.29 -5.18 -26.13
CA GLN A 18 15.02 -4.97 -26.83
C GLN A 18 14.55 -6.28 -27.42
N LEU A 19 13.29 -6.63 -27.15
CA LEU A 19 12.69 -7.86 -27.64
C LEU A 19 11.92 -7.62 -28.93
N PRO A 20 11.75 -8.65 -29.78
CA PRO A 20 10.82 -8.56 -30.92
C PRO A 20 9.43 -8.14 -30.46
N GLY A 21 8.82 -7.16 -31.16
CA GLY A 21 7.52 -6.62 -30.79
C GLY A 21 7.58 -5.39 -29.88
N GLY A 22 8.78 -4.85 -29.58
CA GLY A 22 8.98 -3.55 -28.90
C GLY A 22 8.99 -3.60 -27.38
N ALA A 23 8.85 -4.78 -26.78
CA ALA A 23 9.04 -4.93 -25.33
C ALA A 23 10.53 -4.86 -24.96
N THR A 24 10.82 -4.37 -23.75
CA THR A 24 12.16 -4.37 -23.16
C THR A 24 12.28 -5.52 -22.18
N GLN A 25 13.36 -6.28 -22.28
CA GLN A 25 13.77 -7.17 -21.19
C GLN A 25 14.46 -6.33 -20.12
N LEU A 26 13.81 -6.18 -18.97
CA LEU A 26 14.25 -5.35 -17.86
C LEU A 26 14.81 -6.23 -16.75
N PHE A 27 16.04 -5.97 -16.30
CA PHE A 27 16.63 -6.64 -15.14
C PHE A 27 15.86 -6.24 -13.87
N ILE A 28 15.62 -7.21 -12.97
CA ILE A 28 14.95 -6.98 -11.69
C ILE A 28 15.99 -7.03 -10.56
N GLY A 29 16.22 -5.89 -9.93
CA GLY A 29 17.22 -5.75 -8.85
C GLY A 29 16.82 -6.48 -7.57
N LEU A 30 15.54 -6.45 -7.21
CA LEU A 30 14.98 -7.12 -6.03
C LEU A 30 13.68 -7.85 -6.40
N HIS A 31 13.61 -9.14 -6.09
CA HIS A 31 12.39 -9.93 -6.23
C HIS A 31 11.84 -10.26 -4.84
N LEU A 32 10.61 -9.83 -4.58
CA LEU A 32 9.90 -10.13 -3.34
C LEU A 32 8.85 -11.20 -3.61
N ILE A 33 8.75 -12.18 -2.73
CA ILE A 33 7.78 -13.26 -2.85
C ILE A 33 7.06 -13.51 -1.53
N HIS A 34 5.87 -14.07 -1.62
CA HIS A 34 5.04 -14.47 -0.49
C HIS A 34 4.25 -15.74 -0.82
N GLU A 35 3.52 -16.28 0.16
CA GLU A 35 2.88 -17.59 0.11
C GLU A 35 1.74 -17.71 -0.92
N VAL A 36 1.15 -16.60 -1.40
CA VAL A 36 -0.02 -16.67 -2.28
C VAL A 36 0.35 -16.97 -3.74
N THR A 37 1.39 -16.34 -4.26
CA THR A 37 1.74 -16.41 -5.70
C THR A 37 2.97 -17.25 -5.99
N SER A 38 3.85 -17.48 -5.00
CA SER A 38 5.10 -18.21 -5.22
C SER A 38 4.95 -19.74 -5.37
N PRO A 39 4.03 -20.46 -4.70
CA PRO A 39 3.95 -21.91 -4.81
C PRO A 39 3.75 -22.40 -6.25
N GLN A 40 2.82 -21.78 -6.99
CA GLN A 40 2.55 -22.14 -8.38
C GLN A 40 3.72 -21.75 -9.31
N ALA A 41 4.46 -20.66 -8.98
CA ALA A 41 5.64 -20.26 -9.74
C ALA A 41 6.78 -21.29 -9.58
N PHE A 42 7.03 -21.78 -8.36
CA PHE A 42 8.00 -22.86 -8.10
C PHE A 42 7.61 -24.18 -8.74
N ALA A 43 6.33 -24.57 -8.68
CA ALA A 43 5.83 -25.77 -9.37
C ALA A 43 6.11 -25.69 -10.88
N ALA A 44 5.81 -24.54 -11.51
CA ALA A 44 6.07 -24.33 -12.92
C ALA A 44 7.57 -24.32 -13.28
N LEU A 45 8.46 -23.82 -12.39
CA LEU A 45 9.91 -23.94 -12.56
C LEU A 45 10.36 -25.39 -12.57
N LYS A 46 9.87 -26.17 -11.63
CA LYS A 46 10.18 -27.60 -11.53
C LYS A 46 9.73 -28.38 -12.75
N ASP A 47 8.51 -28.14 -13.25
CA ASP A 47 7.97 -28.78 -14.46
C ASP A 47 8.80 -28.44 -15.71
N LEU A 48 9.36 -27.23 -15.77
CA LEU A 48 10.22 -26.77 -16.86
C LEU A 48 11.70 -27.18 -16.69
N GLY A 49 12.08 -27.74 -15.55
CA GLY A 49 13.47 -28.06 -15.23
C GLY A 49 14.38 -26.83 -15.10
N LEU A 50 13.82 -25.69 -14.71
CA LEU A 50 14.57 -24.43 -14.58
C LEU A 50 14.97 -24.18 -13.13
N PRO A 51 16.22 -23.75 -12.86
CA PRO A 51 16.65 -23.36 -11.52
C PRO A 51 16.21 -21.93 -11.18
N VAL A 52 16.20 -21.60 -9.89
CA VAL A 52 16.20 -20.21 -9.44
C VAL A 52 17.57 -19.60 -9.73
N ARG A 53 17.60 -18.52 -10.50
CA ARG A 53 18.83 -17.95 -11.06
C ARG A 53 19.65 -17.16 -10.03
N HIS A 54 18.99 -16.34 -9.24
CA HIS A 54 19.57 -15.41 -8.28
C HIS A 54 18.81 -15.44 -6.96
N PRO A 55 18.95 -16.52 -6.15
CA PRO A 55 18.24 -16.60 -4.86
C PRO A 55 18.64 -15.51 -3.90
N GLU A 56 19.86 -14.98 -3.99
CA GLU A 56 20.37 -13.86 -3.19
C GLU A 56 19.68 -12.50 -3.47
N ARG A 57 18.94 -12.41 -4.58
CA ARG A 57 18.13 -11.24 -4.95
C ARG A 57 16.64 -11.44 -4.71
N THR A 58 16.27 -12.59 -4.15
CA THR A 58 14.89 -12.94 -3.81
C THR A 58 14.74 -12.99 -2.30
N VAL A 59 13.74 -12.30 -1.77
CA VAL A 59 13.41 -12.30 -0.34
C VAL A 59 11.94 -12.67 -0.17
N ALA A 60 11.68 -13.58 0.76
CA ALA A 60 10.36 -14.10 1.05
C ALA A 60 9.83 -13.65 2.42
N THR A 61 8.52 -13.51 2.54
CA THR A 61 7.79 -13.36 3.81
C THR A 61 6.45 -14.08 3.72
N VAL A 62 5.72 -14.14 4.83
CA VAL A 62 4.34 -14.60 4.89
C VAL A 62 3.46 -13.51 5.49
N ASP A 63 2.37 -13.16 4.82
CA ASP A 63 1.57 -12.00 5.22
C ASP A 63 0.06 -12.10 4.98
N HIS A 64 -0.39 -12.79 3.94
CA HIS A 64 -1.79 -12.78 3.52
C HIS A 64 -2.66 -13.78 4.28
N ILE A 65 -2.17 -15.03 4.45
CA ILE A 65 -2.95 -16.12 5.05
C ILE A 65 -2.77 -16.20 6.57
N VAL A 66 -1.87 -15.42 7.14
CA VAL A 66 -1.54 -15.47 8.57
C VAL A 66 -2.73 -14.99 9.40
N PRO A 67 -3.18 -15.77 10.39
CA PRO A 67 -4.16 -15.28 11.36
C PRO A 67 -3.56 -14.15 12.22
N THR A 68 -4.35 -13.16 12.56
CA THR A 68 -3.90 -12.02 13.37
C THR A 68 -4.34 -12.09 14.84
N THR A 69 -5.19 -13.05 15.19
CA THR A 69 -5.58 -13.32 16.59
C THR A 69 -4.58 -14.20 17.31
N THR A 70 -3.98 -15.15 16.60
CA THR A 70 -2.88 -15.99 17.08
C THR A 70 -2.17 -16.61 15.87
N GLN A 71 -0.85 -16.61 15.91
CA GLN A 71 0.01 -17.20 14.88
C GLN A 71 0.59 -18.55 15.33
N ALA A 72 -0.01 -19.18 16.36
CA ALA A 72 0.37 -20.52 16.77
C ALA A 72 0.11 -21.54 15.66
N ARG A 73 1.09 -22.41 15.41
CA ARG A 73 1.04 -23.45 14.38
C ARG A 73 0.78 -24.83 14.99
N PRO A 74 0.10 -25.75 14.27
CA PRO A 74 -0.46 -25.57 12.92
C PRO A 74 -1.68 -24.62 12.95
N PHE A 75 -1.87 -23.89 11.85
CA PHE A 75 -3.05 -23.03 11.71
C PHE A 75 -4.35 -23.83 11.70
N ALA A 76 -5.43 -23.21 12.17
CA ALA A 76 -6.75 -23.84 12.17
C ALA A 76 -7.28 -24.10 10.74
N ASP A 77 -6.86 -23.28 9.76
CA ASP A 77 -7.11 -23.51 8.35
C ASP A 77 -5.98 -24.39 7.75
N PRO A 78 -6.25 -25.65 7.36
CA PRO A 78 -5.24 -26.55 6.82
C PRO A 78 -4.65 -26.04 5.49
N LEU A 79 -5.43 -25.30 4.68
CA LEU A 79 -4.93 -24.75 3.42
C LEU A 79 -3.91 -23.63 3.68
N ALA A 80 -4.19 -22.76 4.64
CA ALA A 80 -3.23 -21.72 5.06
C ALA A 80 -1.93 -22.33 5.59
N GLU A 81 -2.03 -23.40 6.40
CA GLU A 81 -0.85 -24.14 6.90
C GLU A 81 -0.05 -24.77 5.75
N GLU A 82 -0.72 -25.40 4.77
CA GLU A 82 -0.07 -25.98 3.60
C GLU A 82 0.64 -24.93 2.74
N MET A 83 0.02 -23.76 2.54
CA MET A 83 0.63 -22.66 1.79
C MET A 83 1.91 -22.16 2.45
N LEU A 84 1.89 -21.98 3.77
CA LEU A 84 3.07 -21.59 4.53
C LEU A 84 4.16 -22.65 4.49
N ALA A 85 3.82 -23.92 4.75
CA ALA A 85 4.78 -25.03 4.70
C ALA A 85 5.41 -25.17 3.30
N THR A 86 4.64 -24.95 2.25
CA THR A 86 5.13 -24.96 0.86
C THR A 86 6.10 -23.82 0.60
N LEU A 87 5.81 -22.60 1.08
CA LEU A 87 6.73 -21.46 0.97
C LEU A 87 8.05 -21.76 1.70
N GLU A 88 7.98 -22.27 2.93
CA GLU A 88 9.15 -22.65 3.75
C GLU A 88 10.01 -23.70 3.03
N ALA A 89 9.39 -24.74 2.50
CA ALA A 89 10.09 -25.79 1.77
C ALA A 89 10.78 -25.26 0.49
N ASN A 90 10.09 -24.46 -0.30
CA ASN A 90 10.65 -23.86 -1.51
C ASN A 90 11.81 -22.91 -1.19
N CYS A 91 11.69 -22.07 -0.17
CA CYS A 91 12.76 -21.17 0.25
C CYS A 91 14.01 -21.96 0.69
N ALA A 92 13.82 -23.04 1.47
CA ALA A 92 14.90 -23.89 1.93
C ALA A 92 15.59 -24.63 0.76
N GLU A 93 14.80 -25.20 -0.18
CA GLU A 93 15.30 -25.92 -1.36
C GLU A 93 16.16 -25.02 -2.25
N HIS A 94 15.76 -23.77 -2.45
CA HIS A 94 16.41 -22.85 -3.37
C HIS A 94 17.37 -21.85 -2.71
N GLY A 95 17.55 -21.89 -1.37
CA GLY A 95 18.46 -21.00 -0.65
C GLY A 95 17.97 -19.54 -0.62
N ILE A 96 16.65 -19.33 -0.61
CA ILE A 96 16.01 -18.00 -0.56
C ILE A 96 15.82 -17.60 0.91
N THR A 97 16.18 -16.35 1.24
CA THR A 97 15.95 -15.82 2.59
C THR A 97 14.46 -15.64 2.85
N LEU A 98 13.95 -16.30 3.91
CA LEU A 98 12.58 -16.19 4.38
C LEU A 98 12.53 -15.48 5.74
N HIS A 99 11.77 -14.40 5.83
CA HIS A 99 11.39 -13.77 7.09
C HIS A 99 10.03 -14.34 7.52
N GLY A 100 10.07 -15.48 8.21
CA GLY A 100 8.88 -16.19 8.69
C GLY A 100 8.42 -15.72 10.07
N ILE A 101 7.31 -16.27 10.56
CA ILE A 101 6.71 -15.98 11.87
C ILE A 101 7.72 -16.20 12.99
N GLY A 102 7.82 -15.25 13.92
CA GLY A 102 8.73 -15.31 15.06
C GLY A 102 10.19 -15.02 14.73
N SER A 103 10.49 -14.60 13.50
CA SER A 103 11.85 -14.18 13.12
C SER A 103 12.25 -12.80 13.66
N GLY A 104 11.32 -12.05 14.22
CA GLY A 104 11.47 -10.62 14.55
C GLY A 104 11.45 -9.70 13.32
N ARG A 105 11.15 -10.25 12.14
CA ARG A 105 11.15 -9.53 10.85
C ARG A 105 10.00 -9.94 9.93
N GLN A 106 9.10 -10.80 10.39
CA GLN A 106 7.90 -11.17 9.62
C GLN A 106 6.97 -9.96 9.50
N GLY A 107 6.24 -9.89 8.41
CA GLY A 107 5.21 -8.88 8.17
C GLY A 107 4.86 -8.76 6.70
N ILE A 108 4.05 -7.76 6.41
CA ILE A 108 3.61 -7.47 5.05
C ILE A 108 4.82 -7.16 4.17
N VAL A 109 4.89 -7.81 3.02
CA VAL A 109 6.05 -7.74 2.12
C VAL A 109 6.45 -6.30 1.76
N HIS A 110 5.47 -5.40 1.60
CA HIS A 110 5.68 -3.98 1.30
C HIS A 110 5.95 -3.11 2.53
N VAL A 111 5.99 -3.71 3.72
CA VAL A 111 6.41 -3.07 4.97
C VAL A 111 7.82 -3.53 5.33
N ILE A 112 8.09 -4.84 5.34
CA ILE A 112 9.38 -5.37 5.79
C ILE A 112 10.53 -5.00 4.84
N ALA A 113 10.32 -4.98 3.52
CA ALA A 113 11.42 -4.68 2.60
C ALA A 113 11.95 -3.24 2.76
N PRO A 114 11.10 -2.20 2.90
CA PRO A 114 11.53 -0.88 3.36
C PRO A 114 12.21 -0.87 4.73
N GLU A 115 11.63 -1.50 5.73
CA GLU A 115 12.15 -1.51 7.11
C GLU A 115 13.54 -2.12 7.20
N LEU A 116 13.81 -3.13 6.40
CA LEU A 116 15.11 -3.77 6.34
C LEU A 116 16.13 -3.00 5.48
N GLY A 117 15.70 -1.98 4.72
CA GLY A 117 16.56 -1.25 3.78
C GLY A 117 16.86 -2.06 2.51
N LEU A 118 16.04 -3.08 2.20
CA LEU A 118 16.15 -3.86 0.96
C LEU A 118 15.75 -3.02 -0.25
N THR A 119 14.78 -2.11 -0.08
CA THR A 119 14.37 -1.17 -1.12
C THR A 119 15.23 0.07 -1.07
N GLN A 120 15.91 0.37 -2.18
CA GLN A 120 16.81 1.52 -2.28
C GLN A 120 16.56 2.30 -3.58
N PRO A 121 16.91 3.60 -3.63
CA PRO A 121 16.75 4.41 -4.84
C PRO A 121 17.46 3.79 -6.05
N GLY A 122 16.82 3.90 -7.21
CA GLY A 122 17.37 3.42 -8.46
C GLY A 122 17.26 1.91 -8.72
N MET A 123 16.62 1.15 -7.83
CA MET A 123 16.36 -0.27 -8.02
C MET A 123 15.11 -0.51 -8.87
N THR A 124 15.07 -1.66 -9.53
CA THR A 124 13.83 -2.26 -10.03
C THR A 124 13.37 -3.33 -9.06
N VAL A 125 12.08 -3.32 -8.69
CA VAL A 125 11.49 -4.26 -7.72
C VAL A 125 10.29 -4.95 -8.34
N ALA A 126 10.18 -6.25 -8.18
CA ALA A 126 9.03 -7.04 -8.61
C ALA A 126 8.49 -7.90 -7.45
N CYS A 127 7.18 -8.04 -7.39
CA CYS A 127 6.50 -8.93 -6.44
C CYS A 127 5.17 -9.41 -7.03
N GLY A 128 4.74 -10.59 -6.64
CA GLY A 128 3.44 -11.17 -7.00
C GLY A 128 2.24 -10.49 -6.32
N ASP A 129 2.37 -9.22 -5.93
CA ASP A 129 1.33 -8.39 -5.32
C ASP A 129 1.20 -7.05 -6.06
N SER A 130 -0.04 -6.59 -6.25
CA SER A 130 -0.33 -5.37 -7.01
C SER A 130 0.19 -4.08 -6.32
N HIS A 131 0.36 -4.08 -4.98
CA HIS A 131 0.83 -2.93 -4.23
C HIS A 131 2.37 -2.80 -4.17
N THR A 132 3.09 -3.54 -5.00
CA THR A 132 4.56 -3.42 -5.16
C THR A 132 4.98 -1.99 -5.50
N SER A 133 4.10 -1.20 -6.11
CA SER A 133 4.29 0.24 -6.33
C SER A 133 4.69 1.03 -5.07
N THR A 134 4.39 0.53 -3.85
CA THR A 134 4.83 1.10 -2.57
C THR A 134 6.31 1.44 -2.54
N HIS A 135 7.14 0.58 -3.11
CA HIS A 135 8.61 0.72 -3.11
C HIS A 135 9.09 1.93 -3.93
N GLY A 136 8.24 2.47 -4.80
CA GLY A 136 8.52 3.70 -5.55
C GLY A 136 8.68 4.94 -4.67
N ALA A 137 8.20 4.91 -3.43
CA ALA A 137 8.43 5.98 -2.45
C ALA A 137 9.93 6.27 -2.21
N PHE A 138 10.79 5.31 -2.48
CA PHE A 138 12.24 5.39 -2.36
C PHE A 138 12.94 5.85 -3.66
N GLY A 139 12.21 6.14 -4.72
CA GLY A 139 12.81 6.34 -6.04
C GLY A 139 13.26 5.04 -6.72
N ALA A 140 12.64 3.93 -6.36
CA ALA A 140 12.72 2.67 -7.08
C ALA A 140 11.60 2.58 -8.13
N ILE A 141 11.79 1.76 -9.16
CA ILE A 141 10.73 1.44 -10.11
C ILE A 141 10.21 0.05 -9.80
N ALA A 142 8.98 -0.01 -9.30
CA ALA A 142 8.43 -1.21 -8.68
C ALA A 142 7.11 -1.65 -9.35
N PHE A 143 7.01 -2.95 -9.64
CA PHE A 143 5.90 -3.52 -10.41
C PHE A 143 5.25 -4.70 -9.70
N GLY A 144 3.93 -4.67 -9.59
CA GLY A 144 3.14 -5.87 -9.34
C GLY A 144 3.12 -6.77 -10.57
N ILE A 145 3.36 -8.07 -10.39
CA ILE A 145 3.46 -9.06 -11.47
C ILE A 145 2.57 -10.28 -11.20
N GLY A 146 2.13 -10.95 -12.26
CA GLY A 146 1.35 -12.17 -12.15
C GLY A 146 2.22 -13.41 -11.87
N THR A 147 1.60 -14.51 -11.45
CA THR A 147 2.29 -15.77 -11.07
C THR A 147 3.25 -16.31 -12.14
N SER A 148 2.88 -16.24 -13.42
CA SER A 148 3.77 -16.64 -14.51
C SER A 148 5.01 -15.76 -14.62
N GLN A 149 4.86 -14.47 -14.35
CA GLN A 149 5.98 -13.52 -14.33
C GLN A 149 6.85 -13.69 -13.07
N VAL A 150 6.28 -14.10 -11.92
CA VAL A 150 7.05 -14.51 -10.73
C VAL A 150 8.00 -15.66 -11.10
N ARG A 151 7.49 -16.69 -11.80
CA ARG A 151 8.32 -17.78 -12.34
C ARG A 151 9.42 -17.25 -13.25
N ASP A 152 9.10 -16.37 -14.18
CA ASP A 152 10.06 -15.82 -15.15
C ASP A 152 11.17 -15.02 -14.46
N VAL A 153 10.84 -14.23 -13.44
CA VAL A 153 11.83 -13.50 -12.63
C VAL A 153 12.70 -14.47 -11.82
N LEU A 154 12.13 -15.49 -11.20
CA LEU A 154 12.90 -16.54 -10.50
C LEU A 154 13.91 -17.22 -11.44
N ALA A 155 13.47 -17.55 -12.68
CA ALA A 155 14.31 -18.23 -13.66
C ALA A 155 15.39 -17.36 -14.31
N SER A 156 15.14 -16.05 -14.49
CA SER A 156 15.98 -15.19 -15.34
C SER A 156 16.43 -13.88 -14.69
N GLN A 157 15.90 -13.52 -13.54
CA GLN A 157 16.03 -12.20 -12.89
C GLN A 157 15.64 -11.04 -13.83
N SER A 158 14.73 -11.28 -14.76
CA SER A 158 14.31 -10.26 -15.72
C SER A 158 12.82 -10.36 -16.05
N LEU A 159 12.26 -9.28 -16.56
CA LEU A 159 10.86 -9.16 -16.90
C LEU A 159 10.73 -8.48 -18.27
N ALA A 160 9.94 -9.08 -19.18
CA ALA A 160 9.60 -8.46 -20.45
C ALA A 160 8.41 -7.49 -20.29
N MET A 161 8.60 -6.20 -20.61
CA MET A 161 7.53 -5.21 -20.48
C MET A 161 7.71 -4.00 -21.39
N GLY A 162 6.62 -3.29 -21.66
CA GLY A 162 6.63 -2.01 -22.36
C GLY A 162 7.02 -0.87 -21.42
N LYS A 163 7.75 0.12 -21.95
CA LYS A 163 8.07 1.34 -21.21
C LYS A 163 6.77 2.16 -21.03
N LEU A 164 6.53 2.65 -19.82
CA LEU A 164 5.37 3.48 -19.49
C LEU A 164 5.65 4.94 -19.88
N LYS A 165 4.58 5.69 -20.11
CA LYS A 165 4.60 7.16 -20.08
C LYS A 165 4.75 7.64 -18.64
N VAL A 166 5.24 8.85 -18.45
CA VAL A 166 5.37 9.45 -17.12
C VAL A 166 4.40 10.62 -16.98
N ARG A 167 3.51 10.53 -15.98
CA ARG A 167 2.67 11.65 -15.56
C ARG A 167 3.19 12.19 -14.24
N ARG A 168 3.44 13.51 -14.19
CA ARG A 168 3.76 14.20 -12.96
C ARG A 168 2.49 14.60 -12.22
N ILE A 169 2.34 14.16 -10.97
CA ILE A 169 1.31 14.59 -10.04
C ILE A 169 1.95 15.63 -9.12
N TRP A 170 1.74 16.91 -9.45
CA TRP A 170 2.30 18.01 -8.68
C TRP A 170 1.32 18.49 -7.63
N VAL A 171 1.74 18.58 -6.36
CA VAL A 171 0.89 19.02 -5.27
C VAL A 171 1.50 20.25 -4.60
N ASP A 172 0.85 21.39 -4.81
CA ASP A 172 1.23 22.67 -4.22
C ASP A 172 0.74 22.79 -2.76
N GLY A 173 1.34 23.70 -2.01
CA GLY A 173 0.93 24.02 -0.65
C GLY A 173 1.33 22.97 0.40
N GLN A 174 0.50 22.83 1.44
CA GLN A 174 0.69 21.88 2.55
C GLN A 174 -0.67 21.29 2.95
N LEU A 175 -0.67 20.01 3.36
CA LEU A 175 -1.85 19.36 3.93
C LEU A 175 -2.25 20.03 5.24
N GLN A 176 -3.54 20.22 5.43
CA GLN A 176 -4.08 20.79 6.67
C GLN A 176 -4.07 19.76 7.81
N SER A 177 -4.16 20.24 9.05
CA SER A 177 -4.30 19.37 10.21
C SER A 177 -5.51 18.44 10.06
N GLY A 178 -5.32 17.14 10.31
CA GLY A 178 -6.34 16.11 10.15
C GLY A 178 -6.50 15.59 8.72
N VAL A 179 -5.65 16.03 7.78
CA VAL A 179 -5.55 15.53 6.41
C VAL A 179 -4.22 14.80 6.26
N TYR A 180 -4.23 13.59 5.74
CA TYR A 180 -3.09 12.69 5.63
C TYR A 180 -2.83 12.28 4.17
N ALA A 181 -1.72 11.63 3.91
CA ALA A 181 -1.39 11.13 2.57
C ALA A 181 -2.47 10.20 1.98
N LYS A 182 -3.21 9.47 2.83
CA LYS A 182 -4.37 8.67 2.41
C LYS A 182 -5.47 9.52 1.80
N ASP A 183 -5.76 10.65 2.40
CA ASP A 183 -6.78 11.58 1.92
C ASP A 183 -6.35 12.20 0.59
N LEU A 184 -5.08 12.58 0.49
CA LEU A 184 -4.49 13.09 -0.75
C LEU A 184 -4.60 12.08 -1.89
N VAL A 185 -4.18 10.81 -1.69
CA VAL A 185 -4.21 9.83 -2.78
C VAL A 185 -5.63 9.45 -3.17
N LEU A 186 -6.57 9.35 -2.23
CA LEU A 186 -7.98 9.16 -2.53
C LEU A 186 -8.55 10.34 -3.33
N HIS A 187 -8.16 11.58 -3.00
CA HIS A 187 -8.53 12.77 -3.76
C HIS A 187 -7.97 12.71 -5.20
N VAL A 188 -6.71 12.34 -5.37
CA VAL A 188 -6.10 12.17 -6.72
C VAL A 188 -6.84 11.11 -7.52
N ILE A 189 -7.17 9.97 -6.91
CA ILE A 189 -7.91 8.89 -7.58
C ILE A 189 -9.34 9.34 -7.93
N ARG A 190 -10.02 10.09 -7.06
CA ARG A 190 -11.31 10.69 -7.33
C ARG A 190 -11.27 11.58 -8.58
N MET A 191 -10.25 12.43 -8.68
CA MET A 191 -10.14 13.43 -9.76
C MET A 191 -9.70 12.84 -11.09
N LEU A 192 -8.85 11.81 -11.08
CA LEU A 192 -8.33 11.19 -12.30
C LEU A 192 -9.12 9.94 -12.73
N GLY A 193 -9.92 9.38 -11.82
CA GLY A 193 -10.61 8.11 -12.01
C GLY A 193 -9.70 6.89 -11.85
N VAL A 194 -10.32 5.73 -11.65
CA VAL A 194 -9.60 4.43 -11.48
C VAL A 194 -8.85 3.94 -12.73
N LYS A 195 -9.07 4.58 -13.87
CA LYS A 195 -8.39 4.29 -15.13
C LYS A 195 -7.45 5.41 -15.57
N GLY A 196 -7.38 6.51 -14.82
CA GLY A 196 -6.62 7.70 -15.18
C GLY A 196 -5.12 7.45 -15.41
N GLY A 197 -4.55 6.47 -14.70
CA GLY A 197 -3.14 6.11 -14.77
C GLY A 197 -2.81 4.97 -15.74
N VAL A 198 -3.76 4.44 -16.50
CA VAL A 198 -3.49 3.31 -17.40
C VAL A 198 -2.45 3.71 -18.45
N GLY A 199 -1.35 2.95 -18.51
CA GLY A 199 -0.21 3.23 -19.38
C GLY A 199 0.81 4.24 -18.82
N TYR A 200 0.59 4.73 -17.59
CA TYR A 200 1.48 5.69 -16.93
C TYR A 200 2.19 5.11 -15.70
N ALA A 201 3.37 5.67 -15.45
CA ALA A 201 3.99 5.77 -14.15
C ALA A 201 3.67 7.16 -13.57
N TYR A 202 3.35 7.25 -12.27
CA TYR A 202 3.12 8.53 -11.60
C TYR A 202 4.39 8.98 -10.87
N GLU A 203 4.89 10.18 -11.20
CA GLU A 203 5.84 10.88 -10.36
C GLU A 203 5.08 11.82 -9.43
N PHE A 204 5.05 11.53 -8.14
CA PHE A 204 4.52 12.45 -7.14
C PHE A 204 5.58 13.48 -6.76
N ALA A 205 5.25 14.76 -6.89
CA ALA A 205 6.19 15.86 -6.69
C ALA A 205 5.49 17.12 -6.16
N GLY A 206 6.26 18.12 -5.78
CA GLY A 206 5.79 19.40 -5.28
C GLY A 206 5.94 19.55 -3.77
N PRO A 207 5.75 20.80 -3.25
CA PRO A 207 6.03 21.12 -1.86
C PRO A 207 5.29 20.27 -0.84
N ALA A 208 4.04 19.90 -1.12
CA ALA A 208 3.26 19.04 -0.25
C ALA A 208 3.85 17.61 -0.18
N ILE A 209 4.40 17.08 -1.28
CA ILE A 209 5.00 15.75 -1.33
C ILE A 209 6.36 15.73 -0.63
N GLU A 210 7.15 16.78 -0.83
CA GLU A 210 8.46 16.94 -0.19
C GLU A 210 8.36 17.00 1.34
N ALA A 211 7.27 17.58 1.85
CA ALA A 211 6.99 17.68 3.29
C ALA A 211 6.54 16.35 3.94
N LEU A 212 6.13 15.34 3.15
CA LEU A 212 5.67 14.06 3.66
C LEU A 212 6.81 13.22 4.24
N SER A 213 6.51 12.49 5.31
CA SER A 213 7.35 11.40 5.82
C SER A 213 7.47 10.26 4.80
N MET A 214 8.47 9.38 4.98
CA MET A 214 8.60 8.20 4.11
C MET A 214 7.38 7.29 4.15
N GLU A 215 6.76 7.13 5.31
CA GLU A 215 5.58 6.27 5.47
C GLU A 215 4.38 6.84 4.73
N GLU A 216 4.20 8.16 4.73
CA GLU A 216 3.19 8.84 3.93
C GLU A 216 3.46 8.75 2.43
N ARG A 217 4.73 8.88 1.99
CA ARG A 217 5.11 8.68 0.58
C ARG A 217 4.84 7.23 0.13
N MET A 218 5.06 6.25 1.03
CA MET A 218 4.70 4.86 0.76
C MET A 218 3.19 4.68 0.59
N THR A 219 2.36 5.40 1.33
CA THR A 219 0.90 5.39 1.16
C THR A 219 0.49 5.92 -0.22
N LEU A 220 1.08 7.03 -0.68
CA LEU A 220 0.81 7.57 -2.03
C LEU A 220 1.16 6.55 -3.12
N CYS A 221 2.40 6.05 -3.09
CA CYS A 221 2.88 5.10 -4.09
C CYS A 221 2.13 3.77 -4.05
N ASN A 222 1.74 3.30 -2.85
CA ASN A 222 0.93 2.11 -2.66
C ASN A 222 -0.38 2.18 -3.45
N MET A 223 -1.10 3.29 -3.34
CA MET A 223 -2.41 3.46 -3.96
C MET A 223 -2.37 4.03 -5.38
N ALA A 224 -1.22 4.23 -5.99
CA ALA A 224 -1.14 4.62 -7.39
C ALA A 224 -1.83 3.59 -8.32
N ILE A 225 -1.77 2.30 -7.97
CA ILE A 225 -2.41 1.22 -8.72
C ILE A 225 -3.94 1.32 -8.72
N GLU A 226 -4.57 1.84 -7.67
CA GLU A 226 -6.01 2.08 -7.61
C GLU A 226 -6.45 3.21 -8.54
N GLY A 227 -5.55 4.14 -8.86
CA GLY A 227 -5.71 5.15 -9.92
C GLY A 227 -5.37 4.63 -11.32
N GLY A 228 -5.01 3.35 -11.47
CA GLY A 228 -4.67 2.72 -12.75
C GLY A 228 -3.19 2.84 -13.16
N ALA A 229 -2.35 3.57 -12.43
CA ALA A 229 -0.92 3.66 -12.71
C ALA A 229 -0.22 2.37 -12.30
N ARG A 230 0.63 1.84 -13.18
CA ARG A 230 1.35 0.58 -12.90
C ARG A 230 2.44 0.73 -11.84
N CYS A 231 3.01 1.92 -11.70
CA CYS A 231 3.88 2.30 -10.59
C CYS A 231 3.70 3.78 -10.26
N GLY A 232 3.95 4.12 -9.00
CA GLY A 232 4.09 5.49 -8.53
C GLY A 232 5.42 5.64 -7.84
N TYR A 233 6.06 6.80 -7.93
CA TYR A 233 7.34 7.03 -7.29
C TYR A 233 7.50 8.48 -6.82
N VAL A 234 8.42 8.67 -5.90
CA VAL A 234 8.87 9.98 -5.41
C VAL A 234 10.38 10.06 -5.65
N ASN A 235 10.87 11.22 -6.05
CA ASN A 235 12.31 11.42 -6.19
C ASN A 235 13.01 11.27 -4.83
N PRO A 236 14.14 10.53 -4.76
CA PRO A 236 14.87 10.35 -3.51
C PRO A 236 15.48 11.66 -3.04
N ASP A 237 15.35 11.96 -1.76
CA ASP A 237 15.82 13.16 -1.10
C ASP A 237 16.32 12.87 0.33
N ALA A 238 16.56 13.90 1.13
CA ALA A 238 17.03 13.76 2.50
C ALA A 238 16.07 12.91 3.38
N VAL A 239 14.75 12.96 3.15
CA VAL A 239 13.77 12.16 3.87
C VAL A 239 14.00 10.67 3.58
N THR A 240 14.23 10.33 2.31
CA THR A 240 14.55 8.97 1.87
C THR A 240 15.88 8.48 2.48
N PHE A 241 16.92 9.32 2.45
CA PHE A 241 18.22 8.94 2.97
C PHE A 241 18.20 8.75 4.49
N ASN A 242 17.55 9.65 5.22
CA ASN A 242 17.40 9.53 6.67
C ASN A 242 16.65 8.26 7.08
N TYR A 243 15.62 7.86 6.31
CA TYR A 243 14.89 6.62 6.57
C TYR A 243 15.75 5.38 6.36
N LEU A 244 16.61 5.36 5.34
CA LEU A 244 17.48 4.23 5.00
C LEU A 244 18.71 4.12 5.90
N GLN A 245 19.16 5.21 6.49
CA GLN A 245 20.39 5.25 7.29
C GLN A 245 20.33 4.24 8.45
N GLY A 246 21.33 3.38 8.52
CA GLY A 246 21.46 2.37 9.59
C GLY A 246 20.54 1.16 9.44
N ARG A 247 19.75 1.03 8.37
CA ARG A 247 18.95 -0.17 8.10
C ARG A 247 19.85 -1.35 7.76
N PRO A 248 19.45 -2.60 8.11
CA PRO A 248 20.30 -3.79 8.00
C PRO A 248 20.92 -4.05 6.61
N PHE A 249 20.17 -3.76 5.53
CA PHE A 249 20.61 -3.97 4.16
C PHE A 249 20.94 -2.67 3.41
N ALA A 250 20.90 -1.53 4.09
CA ALA A 250 21.37 -0.27 3.51
C ALA A 250 22.90 -0.20 3.53
N PRO A 251 23.54 0.52 2.60
CA PRO A 251 24.96 0.78 2.64
C PRO A 251 25.40 1.46 3.94
N SER A 252 26.68 1.31 4.33
CA SER A 252 27.24 1.95 5.52
C SER A 252 28.66 2.45 5.27
N GLY A 253 29.16 3.37 6.12
CA GLY A 253 30.50 3.95 5.97
C GLY A 253 30.69 4.66 4.62
N GLU A 254 31.84 4.48 3.99
CA GLU A 254 32.16 5.10 2.68
C GLU A 254 31.17 4.72 1.57
N ALA A 255 30.63 3.49 1.61
CA ALA A 255 29.61 3.04 0.66
C ALA A 255 28.29 3.83 0.81
N TRP A 256 27.99 4.33 2.00
CA TRP A 256 26.83 5.19 2.25
C TRP A 256 26.97 6.54 1.54
N ASP A 257 28.12 7.19 1.66
CA ASP A 257 28.37 8.48 1.02
C ASP A 257 28.31 8.38 -0.51
N GLN A 258 28.89 7.29 -1.06
CA GLN A 258 28.82 6.99 -2.48
C GLN A 258 27.37 6.73 -2.93
N ALA A 259 26.59 6.00 -2.12
CA ALA A 259 25.19 5.72 -2.40
C ALA A 259 24.35 7.00 -2.43
N ILE A 260 24.50 7.90 -1.45
CA ILE A 260 23.78 9.19 -1.44
C ILE A 260 24.11 10.01 -2.70
N ALA A 261 25.38 10.11 -3.07
CA ALA A 261 25.78 10.85 -4.26
C ALA A 261 25.16 10.27 -5.53
N TRP A 262 25.12 8.93 -5.64
CA TRP A 262 24.49 8.26 -6.77
C TRP A 262 22.95 8.39 -6.74
N TRP A 263 22.30 8.14 -5.60
CA TRP A 263 20.86 8.25 -5.44
C TRP A 263 20.33 9.66 -5.76
N SER A 264 21.04 10.69 -5.30
CA SER A 264 20.71 12.09 -5.60
C SER A 264 20.77 12.40 -7.10
N SER A 265 21.68 11.73 -7.83
CA SER A 265 21.81 11.92 -9.28
C SER A 265 20.69 11.29 -10.11
N LEU A 266 19.92 10.39 -9.50
CA LEU A 266 18.79 9.71 -10.14
C LEU A 266 17.52 10.57 -10.19
N ALA A 267 17.36 11.52 -9.28
CA ALA A 267 16.19 12.40 -9.26
C ALA A 267 15.94 13.03 -10.64
N SER A 268 14.67 13.21 -10.99
CA SER A 268 14.27 13.89 -12.22
C SER A 268 14.90 15.26 -12.30
N GLY A 269 15.53 15.58 -13.44
CA GLY A 269 16.18 16.87 -13.64
C GLY A 269 15.17 18.02 -13.69
N ALA A 270 15.64 19.25 -13.46
CA ALA A 270 14.80 20.44 -13.59
C ALA A 270 14.26 20.64 -15.03
N ASP A 271 14.97 20.07 -16.00
CA ASP A 271 14.64 20.06 -17.44
C ASP A 271 13.97 18.75 -17.89
N ALA A 272 13.57 17.88 -16.96
CA ALA A 272 12.90 16.63 -17.29
C ALA A 272 11.56 16.92 -17.99
N VAL A 273 11.34 16.20 -19.09
CA VAL A 273 10.08 16.28 -19.86
C VAL A 273 9.17 15.15 -19.43
N PHE A 274 7.95 15.50 -19.04
CA PHE A 274 6.90 14.56 -18.70
C PHE A 274 5.92 14.43 -19.86
N ASP A 275 5.34 13.23 -20.04
CA ASP A 275 4.30 13.03 -21.05
C ASP A 275 2.99 13.74 -20.68
N ASP A 276 2.77 13.98 -19.39
CA ASP A 276 1.62 14.68 -18.84
C ASP A 276 1.90 15.24 -17.44
N GLU A 277 1.17 16.29 -17.06
CA GLU A 277 1.25 16.87 -15.71
C GLU A 277 -0.14 17.26 -15.21
N VAL A 278 -0.43 16.90 -13.97
CA VAL A 278 -1.65 17.34 -13.28
C VAL A 278 -1.26 17.99 -11.96
N ARG A 279 -1.94 19.10 -11.61
CA ARG A 279 -1.67 19.87 -10.38
C ARG A 279 -2.84 19.87 -9.43
N PHE A 280 -2.53 19.76 -8.14
CA PHE A 280 -3.48 19.84 -7.04
C PHE A 280 -3.00 20.87 -6.02
N ASP A 281 -3.94 21.44 -5.28
CA ASP A 281 -3.67 22.30 -4.12
C ASP A 281 -4.00 21.50 -2.85
N ALA A 282 -2.97 21.20 -2.06
CA ALA A 282 -3.10 20.46 -0.80
C ALA A 282 -4.04 21.16 0.19
N ALA A 283 -4.11 22.50 0.17
CA ALA A 283 -4.97 23.27 1.07
C ALA A 283 -6.47 23.07 0.80
N SER A 284 -6.84 22.62 -0.41
CA SER A 284 -8.23 22.34 -0.79
C SER A 284 -8.72 20.95 -0.42
N ILE A 285 -7.82 20.07 0.05
CA ILE A 285 -8.16 18.66 0.34
C ILE A 285 -8.71 18.54 1.76
N ALA A 286 -9.90 17.99 1.87
CA ALA A 286 -10.51 17.57 3.14
C ALA A 286 -10.19 16.11 3.44
N PRO A 287 -10.35 15.63 4.70
CA PRO A 287 -10.36 14.21 4.98
C PRO A 287 -11.30 13.48 4.03
N THR A 288 -10.75 12.52 3.28
CA THR A 288 -11.43 11.91 2.12
C THR A 288 -11.86 10.49 2.43
N ILE A 289 -13.08 10.15 2.02
CA ILE A 289 -13.71 8.86 2.25
C ILE A 289 -14.32 8.33 0.95
N THR A 290 -14.29 7.02 0.74
CA THR A 290 -15.05 6.41 -0.35
C THR A 290 -16.50 6.18 0.07
N TRP A 291 -17.44 6.50 -0.83
CA TRP A 291 -18.88 6.27 -0.63
C TRP A 291 -19.45 5.10 -1.44
N GLY A 292 -18.66 4.61 -2.40
CA GLY A 292 -19.10 3.62 -3.37
C GLY A 292 -18.32 2.31 -3.32
N ILE A 293 -18.27 1.62 -4.45
CA ILE A 293 -17.72 0.26 -4.62
C ILE A 293 -16.37 0.25 -5.35
N THR A 294 -15.79 1.41 -5.57
CA THR A 294 -14.43 1.58 -6.12
C THR A 294 -13.71 2.72 -5.40
N PRO A 295 -12.35 2.72 -5.36
CA PRO A 295 -11.60 3.83 -4.78
C PRO A 295 -11.80 5.19 -5.47
N GLY A 296 -12.25 5.20 -6.74
CA GLY A 296 -12.58 6.44 -7.48
C GLY A 296 -13.85 7.12 -7.00
N GLN A 297 -14.73 6.39 -6.30
CA GLN A 297 -15.95 6.95 -5.71
C GLN A 297 -15.65 7.56 -4.34
N GLY A 298 -14.78 8.58 -4.31
CA GLY A 298 -14.36 9.32 -3.12
C GLY A 298 -15.02 10.68 -3.01
N ILE A 299 -15.22 11.17 -1.77
CA ILE A 299 -15.69 12.52 -1.43
C ILE A 299 -15.01 13.01 -0.16
N GLY A 300 -15.01 14.32 0.07
CA GLY A 300 -14.66 14.89 1.36
C GLY A 300 -15.67 14.49 2.44
N VAL A 301 -15.21 14.35 3.68
CA VAL A 301 -16.07 13.96 4.81
C VAL A 301 -17.18 14.98 5.09
N ASP A 302 -17.00 16.23 4.67
CA ASP A 302 -17.94 17.35 4.78
C ASP A 302 -18.85 17.50 3.55
N GLU A 303 -18.73 16.60 2.58
CA GLU A 303 -19.57 16.57 1.38
C GLU A 303 -20.77 15.62 1.52
N THR A 304 -21.65 15.68 0.52
CA THR A 304 -22.80 14.77 0.37
C THR A 304 -22.51 13.70 -0.68
N VAL A 305 -23.13 12.55 -0.56
CA VAL A 305 -23.08 11.50 -1.60
C VAL A 305 -23.58 12.10 -2.93
N PRO A 306 -22.80 12.06 -4.00
CA PRO A 306 -23.18 12.67 -5.27
C PRO A 306 -24.52 12.18 -5.78
N THR A 307 -25.31 13.03 -6.43
CA THR A 307 -26.52 12.63 -7.14
C THR A 307 -26.18 12.21 -8.58
N LEU A 308 -27.13 11.56 -9.27
CA LEU A 308 -26.93 11.21 -10.68
C LEU A 308 -26.73 12.42 -11.60
N GLU A 309 -27.28 13.58 -11.21
CA GLU A 309 -27.09 14.84 -11.95
C GLU A 309 -25.67 15.37 -11.82
N GLN A 310 -25.03 15.11 -10.67
CA GLN A 310 -23.64 15.47 -10.36
C GLN A 310 -22.63 14.43 -10.88
N THR A 311 -23.12 13.28 -11.36
CA THR A 311 -22.29 12.18 -11.87
C THR A 311 -22.22 12.23 -13.40
N GLU A 312 -21.02 12.05 -13.95
CA GLU A 312 -20.82 11.98 -15.39
C GLU A 312 -21.70 10.88 -16.02
N PRO A 313 -22.26 11.10 -17.22
CA PRO A 313 -23.26 10.19 -17.81
C PRO A 313 -22.80 8.74 -17.94
N ASP A 314 -21.54 8.50 -18.25
CA ASP A 314 -20.95 7.16 -18.40
C ASP A 314 -20.66 6.47 -17.05
N GLU A 315 -20.58 7.21 -15.95
CA GLU A 315 -20.40 6.69 -14.60
C GLU A 315 -21.72 6.45 -13.85
N ARG A 316 -22.85 6.97 -14.35
CA ARG A 316 -24.16 6.84 -13.68
C ARG A 316 -24.58 5.40 -13.37
N PRO A 317 -24.40 4.42 -14.28
CA PRO A 317 -24.75 3.03 -13.98
C PRO A 317 -23.97 2.47 -12.79
N LEU A 318 -22.67 2.82 -12.66
CA LEU A 318 -21.83 2.44 -11.53
C LEU A 318 -22.25 3.14 -10.24
N ALA A 319 -22.66 4.41 -10.32
CA ALA A 319 -23.19 5.16 -9.16
C ALA A 319 -24.51 4.56 -8.65
N GLU A 320 -25.45 4.23 -9.53
CA GLU A 320 -26.70 3.56 -9.16
C GLU A 320 -26.45 2.20 -8.50
N GLU A 321 -25.48 1.45 -8.99
CA GLU A 321 -25.08 0.18 -8.38
C GLU A 321 -24.49 0.42 -6.99
N ALA A 322 -23.62 1.45 -6.83
CA ALA A 322 -23.02 1.82 -5.56
C ALA A 322 -24.09 2.23 -4.52
N TYR A 323 -25.07 3.05 -4.88
CA TYR A 323 -26.16 3.44 -3.94
C TYR A 323 -26.89 2.21 -3.40
N ARG A 324 -27.28 1.28 -4.28
CA ARG A 324 -27.98 0.05 -3.87
C ARG A 324 -27.10 -0.85 -3.01
N TYR A 325 -25.83 -1.02 -3.37
CA TYR A 325 -24.93 -1.91 -2.64
C TYR A 325 -24.56 -1.34 -1.28
N MET A 326 -24.16 -0.06 -1.25
CA MET A 326 -23.71 0.64 -0.04
C MET A 326 -24.87 1.05 0.87
N ASP A 327 -26.11 1.03 0.35
CA ASP A 327 -27.32 1.48 1.06
C ASP A 327 -27.21 2.96 1.48
N LEU A 328 -26.72 3.79 0.57
CA LEU A 328 -26.55 5.22 0.76
C LEU A 328 -27.54 6.00 -0.10
N GLN A 329 -28.04 7.11 0.46
CA GLN A 329 -28.98 7.97 -0.24
C GLN A 329 -28.21 9.09 -0.97
N PRO A 330 -28.40 9.25 -2.31
CA PRO A 330 -27.86 10.39 -3.04
C PRO A 330 -28.29 11.73 -2.40
N GLY A 331 -27.33 12.66 -2.28
CA GLY A 331 -27.55 13.96 -1.65
C GLY A 331 -27.49 13.97 -0.11
N ALA A 332 -27.44 12.82 0.54
CA ALA A 332 -27.28 12.75 1.99
C ALA A 332 -25.80 12.99 2.40
N PRO A 333 -25.53 13.62 3.55
CA PRO A 333 -24.20 13.73 4.08
C PRO A 333 -23.56 12.36 4.30
N ILE A 334 -22.26 12.20 3.95
CA ILE A 334 -21.54 10.95 4.25
C ILE A 334 -21.20 10.86 5.74
N ALA A 335 -20.92 12.00 6.38
CA ALA A 335 -20.74 12.09 7.82
C ALA A 335 -22.03 11.62 8.54
N GLY A 336 -21.86 10.84 9.59
CA GLY A 336 -22.97 10.21 10.32
C GLY A 336 -23.38 8.84 9.81
N THR A 337 -22.83 8.35 8.69
CA THR A 337 -23.06 6.96 8.22
C THR A 337 -22.60 5.98 9.29
N PRO A 338 -23.48 5.09 9.81
CA PRO A 338 -23.11 4.12 10.83
C PRO A 338 -22.10 3.10 10.30
N VAL A 339 -21.25 2.58 11.19
CA VAL A 339 -20.28 1.52 10.89
C VAL A 339 -20.42 0.39 11.91
N ASP A 340 -20.07 -0.84 11.53
CA ASP A 340 -20.08 -2.02 12.39
C ASP A 340 -18.66 -2.45 12.78
N VAL A 341 -17.71 -2.26 11.87
CA VAL A 341 -16.33 -2.71 12.01
C VAL A 341 -15.38 -1.57 11.69
N CYS A 342 -14.32 -1.42 12.48
CA CYS A 342 -13.26 -0.43 12.26
C CYS A 342 -11.92 -1.15 12.19
N PHE A 343 -11.27 -1.08 11.02
CA PHE A 343 -9.99 -1.76 10.75
C PHE A 343 -8.88 -0.77 10.46
N ILE A 344 -7.83 -0.80 11.29
CA ILE A 344 -6.58 -0.05 11.09
C ILE A 344 -5.48 -1.05 10.81
N GLY A 345 -4.84 -0.97 9.63
CA GLY A 345 -3.81 -1.90 9.19
C GLY A 345 -3.60 -1.87 7.68
N SER A 346 -3.09 -2.97 7.12
CA SER A 346 -2.79 -3.16 5.70
C SER A 346 -1.41 -2.60 5.28
N CYS A 347 -0.91 -3.02 4.11
CA CYS A 347 0.31 -2.47 3.52
C CYS A 347 0.22 -0.97 3.24
N THR A 348 -0.97 -0.41 3.16
CA THR A 348 -1.19 1.01 2.93
C THR A 348 -0.97 1.82 4.19
N ASN A 349 -1.59 1.41 5.31
CA ASN A 349 -1.64 2.18 6.55
C ASN A 349 -1.53 1.32 7.81
N GLY A 350 -0.54 0.45 7.86
CA GLY A 350 -0.19 -0.35 9.04
C GLY A 350 1.22 -0.05 9.58
N ARG A 351 1.80 1.11 9.27
CA ARG A 351 3.12 1.54 9.71
C ARG A 351 3.05 2.32 11.01
N LEU A 352 4.20 2.58 11.63
CA LEU A 352 4.27 3.21 12.95
C LEU A 352 3.58 4.59 13.00
N SER A 353 3.83 5.45 12.03
CA SER A 353 3.18 6.78 11.97
C SER A 353 1.67 6.72 11.78
N ASP A 354 1.17 5.70 11.05
CA ASP A 354 -0.26 5.44 10.92
C ASP A 354 -0.91 5.10 12.26
N LEU A 355 -0.22 4.25 13.03
CA LEU A 355 -0.66 3.84 14.37
C LEU A 355 -0.59 5.02 15.36
N GLN A 356 0.45 5.84 15.29
CA GLN A 356 0.59 7.06 16.10
C GLN A 356 -0.56 8.04 15.80
N ALA A 357 -0.88 8.29 14.52
CA ALA A 357 -1.98 9.18 14.13
C ALA A 357 -3.35 8.68 14.65
N ALA A 358 -3.61 7.38 14.55
CA ALA A 358 -4.84 6.78 15.05
C ALA A 358 -4.88 6.77 16.60
N ALA A 359 -3.76 6.46 17.26
CA ALA A 359 -3.66 6.46 18.72
C ALA A 359 -3.88 7.86 19.32
N ALA A 360 -3.41 8.92 18.65
CA ALA A 360 -3.66 10.30 19.07
C ALA A 360 -5.17 10.62 19.13
N VAL A 361 -5.95 10.06 18.23
CA VAL A 361 -7.43 10.17 18.23
C VAL A 361 -8.06 9.27 19.30
N ALA A 362 -7.55 8.05 19.49
CA ALA A 362 -8.11 7.08 20.43
C ALA A 362 -7.82 7.39 21.90
N LYS A 363 -6.72 8.10 22.19
CA LYS A 363 -6.22 8.35 23.54
C LYS A 363 -7.25 9.04 24.42
N GLY A 364 -7.59 8.42 25.56
CA GLY A 364 -8.54 8.94 26.53
C GLY A 364 -10.01 8.84 26.11
N ARG A 365 -10.31 8.17 25.01
CA ARG A 365 -11.66 7.96 24.47
C ARG A 365 -12.01 6.48 24.47
N GLN A 366 -13.26 6.14 24.17
CA GLN A 366 -13.76 4.77 24.15
C GLN A 366 -14.43 4.47 22.80
N VAL A 367 -14.19 3.26 22.28
CA VAL A 367 -14.92 2.71 21.14
C VAL A 367 -16.41 2.64 21.47
N ALA A 368 -17.25 3.07 20.53
CA ALA A 368 -18.70 3.08 20.72
C ALA A 368 -19.25 1.65 20.94
N PRO A 369 -20.27 1.49 21.79
CA PRO A 369 -20.86 0.18 22.01
C PRO A 369 -21.31 -0.50 20.73
N GLY A 370 -21.01 -1.80 20.59
CA GLY A 370 -21.39 -2.60 19.43
C GLY A 370 -20.42 -2.52 18.23
N ILE A 371 -19.41 -1.69 18.28
CA ILE A 371 -18.40 -1.59 17.22
C ILE A 371 -17.26 -2.61 17.49
N LYS A 372 -16.93 -3.41 16.46
CA LYS A 372 -15.74 -4.25 16.47
C LYS A 372 -14.58 -3.42 15.90
N ALA A 373 -13.66 -2.99 16.75
CA ALA A 373 -12.51 -2.19 16.34
C ALA A 373 -11.20 -2.93 16.61
N PHE A 374 -10.30 -2.98 15.63
CA PHE A 374 -9.01 -3.63 15.79
C PHE A 374 -7.90 -2.99 14.97
N VAL A 375 -6.68 -3.17 15.47
CA VAL A 375 -5.44 -2.62 14.92
C VAL A 375 -4.50 -3.77 14.62
N VAL A 376 -3.97 -3.80 13.40
CA VAL A 376 -3.04 -4.82 12.92
C VAL A 376 -1.76 -4.13 12.46
N PRO A 377 -0.65 -4.24 13.20
CA PRO A 377 0.65 -3.73 12.76
C PRO A 377 1.09 -4.39 11.44
N GLY A 378 1.82 -3.65 10.61
CA GLY A 378 2.27 -4.17 9.32
C GLY A 378 3.40 -5.18 9.39
N SER A 379 4.14 -5.22 10.51
CA SER A 379 5.25 -6.16 10.73
C SER A 379 5.51 -6.38 12.23
N GLU A 380 6.29 -7.42 12.56
CA GLU A 380 6.79 -7.64 13.92
C GLU A 380 7.61 -6.44 14.43
N GLN A 381 8.36 -5.75 13.55
CA GLN A 381 9.14 -4.57 13.93
C GLN A 381 8.24 -3.36 14.24
N VAL A 382 7.19 -3.14 13.43
CA VAL A 382 6.19 -2.10 13.72
C VAL A 382 5.47 -2.40 15.02
N ALA A 383 5.08 -3.66 15.27
CA ALA A 383 4.44 -4.05 16.51
C ALA A 383 5.33 -3.74 17.72
N ALA A 384 6.59 -4.19 17.68
CA ALA A 384 7.56 -3.95 18.75
C ALA A 384 7.83 -2.45 18.98
N ALA A 385 7.95 -1.65 17.92
CA ALA A 385 8.13 -0.20 18.03
C ALA A 385 6.90 0.49 18.65
N ALA A 386 5.71 0.12 18.19
CA ALA A 386 4.45 0.65 18.71
C ALA A 386 4.23 0.29 20.20
N GLU A 387 4.57 -0.94 20.58
CA GLU A 387 4.51 -1.41 21.98
C GLU A 387 5.54 -0.69 22.86
N ALA A 388 6.74 -0.44 22.35
CA ALA A 388 7.75 0.34 23.06
C ALA A 388 7.31 1.79 23.33
N GLU A 389 6.48 2.35 22.46
CA GLU A 389 5.85 3.67 22.66
C GLU A 389 4.54 3.62 23.48
N GLY A 390 4.05 2.41 23.84
CA GLY A 390 2.81 2.21 24.58
C GLY A 390 1.54 2.42 23.75
N LEU A 391 1.63 2.39 22.42
CA LEU A 391 0.46 2.59 21.54
C LEU A 391 -0.54 1.43 21.68
N ASP A 392 -0.09 0.20 21.87
CA ASP A 392 -0.94 -0.97 22.16
C ASP A 392 -1.81 -0.73 23.39
N GLN A 393 -1.23 -0.14 24.45
CA GLN A 393 -1.95 0.18 25.69
C GLN A 393 -3.01 1.26 25.44
N VAL A 394 -2.71 2.28 24.63
CA VAL A 394 -3.67 3.31 24.23
C VAL A 394 -4.86 2.68 23.50
N PHE A 395 -4.59 1.82 22.52
CA PHE A 395 -5.64 1.15 21.75
C PHE A 395 -6.48 0.20 22.61
N ARG A 396 -5.84 -0.65 23.42
CA ARG A 396 -6.53 -1.56 24.34
C ARG A 396 -7.38 -0.79 25.36
N ALA A 397 -6.86 0.28 25.93
CA ALA A 397 -7.58 1.15 26.87
C ALA A 397 -8.79 1.81 26.21
N ALA A 398 -8.71 2.14 24.91
CA ALA A 398 -9.81 2.68 24.14
C ALA A 398 -10.83 1.61 23.67
N GLY A 399 -10.54 0.31 23.86
CA GLY A 399 -11.44 -0.78 23.46
C GLY A 399 -11.18 -1.35 22.07
N PHE A 400 -10.04 -1.04 21.44
CA PHE A 400 -9.59 -1.73 20.24
C PHE A 400 -8.90 -3.06 20.59
N GLU A 401 -9.07 -4.06 19.75
CA GLU A 401 -8.25 -5.27 19.78
C GLU A 401 -6.90 -4.97 19.13
N TRP A 402 -5.81 -5.18 19.86
CA TRP A 402 -4.44 -5.16 19.32
C TRP A 402 -4.09 -6.56 18.84
N ARG A 403 -3.66 -6.70 17.60
CA ARG A 403 -3.50 -7.99 16.95
C ARG A 403 -2.09 -8.23 16.44
N GLU A 404 -1.80 -9.49 16.07
CA GLU A 404 -0.55 -9.92 15.47
C GLU A 404 -0.38 -9.37 14.06
N PRO A 405 0.88 -9.15 13.60
CA PRO A 405 1.17 -8.57 12.29
C PRO A 405 0.68 -9.40 11.10
N GLY A 406 0.12 -8.74 10.08
CA GLY A 406 -0.32 -9.38 8.84
C GLY A 406 -1.22 -8.50 7.98
N CYS A 407 -1.68 -9.03 6.84
CA CYS A 407 -2.58 -8.31 5.93
C CYS A 407 -4.02 -8.21 6.43
N SER A 408 -4.47 -9.14 7.30
CA SER A 408 -5.79 -9.11 7.93
C SER A 408 -6.94 -8.91 6.92
N MET A 409 -7.86 -8.00 7.21
CA MET A 409 -9.03 -7.69 6.35
C MET A 409 -8.68 -7.04 5.01
N CYS A 410 -7.43 -6.73 4.71
CA CYS A 410 -7.09 -6.12 3.41
C CYS A 410 -7.52 -6.98 2.22
N LEU A 411 -7.36 -8.31 2.31
CA LEU A 411 -7.79 -9.30 1.32
C LEU A 411 -8.71 -10.38 1.90
N ALA A 412 -8.78 -10.48 3.24
CA ALA A 412 -9.59 -11.47 3.97
C ALA A 412 -9.30 -12.93 3.57
N MET A 413 -8.04 -13.26 3.30
CA MET A 413 -7.55 -14.65 3.10
C MET A 413 -7.23 -15.35 4.41
N ASN A 414 -7.62 -14.79 5.52
CA ASN A 414 -7.44 -15.23 6.90
C ASN A 414 -8.81 -15.11 7.64
N PRO A 415 -8.89 -15.44 8.93
CA PRO A 415 -10.14 -15.36 9.69
C PRO A 415 -10.75 -13.95 9.82
N ASP A 416 -9.97 -12.89 9.57
CA ASP A 416 -10.44 -11.51 9.66
C ASP A 416 -11.27 -11.13 8.44
N ARG A 417 -12.59 -11.09 8.60
CA ARG A 417 -13.52 -10.80 7.51
C ARG A 417 -14.81 -10.19 8.01
N LEU A 418 -15.50 -9.49 7.13
CA LEU A 418 -16.87 -9.02 7.37
C LEU A 418 -17.85 -10.17 7.29
N GLU A 419 -18.94 -10.03 8.02
CA GLU A 419 -20.07 -10.96 8.00
C GLU A 419 -21.33 -10.26 7.46
N GLY A 420 -22.09 -10.97 6.62
CA GLY A 420 -23.34 -10.45 6.06
C GLY A 420 -23.16 -9.06 5.44
N ARG A 421 -24.02 -8.12 5.83
CA ARG A 421 -24.03 -6.74 5.32
C ARG A 421 -23.30 -5.73 6.20
N GLN A 422 -22.40 -6.17 7.07
CA GLN A 422 -21.59 -5.26 7.89
C GLN A 422 -20.93 -4.18 7.04
N ILE A 423 -20.81 -2.98 7.62
CA ILE A 423 -20.09 -1.85 7.04
C ILE A 423 -18.81 -1.59 7.82
N SER A 424 -17.70 -1.53 7.09
CA SER A 424 -16.37 -1.31 7.64
C SER A 424 -15.87 0.10 7.34
N ALA A 425 -15.40 0.81 8.37
CA ALA A 425 -14.45 1.90 8.23
C ALA A 425 -13.05 1.29 8.18
N SER A 426 -12.28 1.54 7.10
CA SER A 426 -11.06 0.79 6.85
C SER A 426 -9.92 1.67 6.30
N SER A 427 -8.73 1.50 6.85
CA SER A 427 -7.52 2.12 6.32
C SER A 427 -6.85 1.31 5.19
N SER A 428 -7.45 0.20 4.75
CA SER A 428 -6.98 -0.59 3.62
C SER A 428 -7.07 0.17 2.28
N ASN A 429 -6.79 -0.50 1.17
CA ASN A 429 -6.61 0.14 -0.14
C ASN A 429 -7.76 -0.08 -1.13
N ARG A 430 -8.61 -1.10 -0.93
CA ARG A 430 -9.68 -1.48 -1.86
C ARG A 430 -11.00 -1.72 -1.16
N ASN A 431 -12.08 -1.27 -1.80
CA ASN A 431 -13.46 -1.40 -1.33
C ASN A 431 -14.39 -2.09 -2.35
N PHE A 432 -13.82 -2.87 -3.27
CA PHE A 432 -14.64 -3.68 -4.20
C PHE A 432 -15.55 -4.64 -3.44
N LYS A 433 -16.67 -4.97 -4.05
CA LYS A 433 -17.63 -5.95 -3.51
C LYS A 433 -16.93 -7.26 -3.13
N GLY A 434 -17.15 -7.73 -1.91
CA GLY A 434 -16.55 -8.95 -1.39
C GLY A 434 -15.08 -8.83 -0.95
N ARG A 435 -14.43 -7.67 -1.11
CA ARG A 435 -12.99 -7.52 -0.83
C ARG A 435 -12.61 -7.89 0.59
N GLN A 436 -13.46 -7.59 1.57
CA GLN A 436 -13.23 -7.90 2.97
C GLN A 436 -13.99 -9.16 3.44
N GLY A 437 -14.15 -10.15 2.54
CA GLY A 437 -14.61 -11.50 2.82
C GLY A 437 -16.11 -11.74 2.58
N SER A 438 -17.00 -10.85 3.01
CA SER A 438 -18.44 -11.01 2.75
C SER A 438 -18.81 -10.44 1.38
N ALA A 439 -19.53 -11.21 0.55
CA ALA A 439 -20.02 -10.77 -0.76
C ALA A 439 -21.00 -9.58 -0.68
N SER A 440 -21.64 -9.36 0.47
CA SER A 440 -22.53 -8.22 0.74
C SER A 440 -21.94 -7.22 1.74
N GLY A 441 -20.74 -7.45 2.24
CA GLY A 441 -20.01 -6.55 3.13
C GLY A 441 -19.63 -5.25 2.43
N ARG A 442 -19.69 -4.15 3.14
CA ARG A 442 -19.51 -2.80 2.62
C ARG A 442 -18.26 -2.17 3.24
N THR A 443 -17.44 -1.48 2.45
CA THR A 443 -16.19 -0.91 2.92
C THR A 443 -16.09 0.56 2.56
N LEU A 444 -15.85 1.40 3.55
CA LEU A 444 -15.53 2.81 3.42
C LEU A 444 -14.02 2.99 3.67
N LEU A 445 -13.27 3.37 2.63
CA LEU A 445 -11.83 3.66 2.77
C LEU A 445 -11.64 5.05 3.34
N MET A 446 -10.77 5.17 4.33
CA MET A 446 -10.41 6.45 4.96
C MET A 446 -9.04 6.36 5.65
N SER A 447 -8.49 7.48 6.10
CA SER A 447 -7.23 7.50 6.83
C SER A 447 -7.33 6.82 8.21
N PRO A 448 -6.21 6.31 8.79
CA PRO A 448 -6.22 5.67 10.11
C PRO A 448 -6.85 6.52 11.21
N ALA A 449 -6.57 7.81 11.21
CA ALA A 449 -7.16 8.75 12.15
C ALA A 449 -8.69 8.88 11.99
N MET A 450 -9.19 8.88 10.75
CA MET A 450 -10.62 8.86 10.44
C MET A 450 -11.27 7.53 10.88
N VAL A 451 -10.58 6.39 10.72
CA VAL A 451 -11.06 5.08 11.22
C VAL A 451 -11.18 5.10 12.73
N ALA A 452 -10.19 5.65 13.44
CA ALA A 452 -10.25 5.80 14.89
C ALA A 452 -11.41 6.71 15.33
N ALA A 453 -11.64 7.83 14.64
CA ALA A 453 -12.78 8.70 14.88
C ALA A 453 -14.12 7.98 14.66
N ALA A 454 -14.22 7.19 13.60
CA ALA A 454 -15.40 6.38 13.31
C ALA A 454 -15.65 5.32 14.39
N ALA A 455 -14.60 4.67 14.90
CA ALA A 455 -14.71 3.69 15.99
C ALA A 455 -15.26 4.30 17.28
N ILE A 456 -14.79 5.50 17.64
CA ILE A 456 -15.21 6.20 18.86
C ILE A 456 -16.67 6.63 18.78
N HIS A 457 -17.13 7.06 17.61
CA HIS A 457 -18.51 7.57 17.45
C HIS A 457 -19.51 6.55 16.90
N GLY A 458 -19.06 5.35 16.49
CA GLY A 458 -19.88 4.32 15.83
C GLY A 458 -20.39 4.73 14.45
N ARG A 459 -19.80 5.77 13.86
CA ARG A 459 -20.22 6.35 12.57
C ARG A 459 -19.10 7.18 11.95
N VAL A 460 -19.18 7.38 10.65
CA VAL A 460 -18.28 8.31 9.93
C VAL A 460 -18.27 9.67 10.63
N THR A 461 -17.08 10.10 11.05
CA THR A 461 -16.88 11.32 11.81
C THR A 461 -15.67 12.07 11.28
N ASP A 462 -15.79 13.37 11.09
CA ASP A 462 -14.67 14.23 10.71
C ASP A 462 -13.66 14.31 11.86
N VAL A 463 -12.47 13.77 11.61
CA VAL A 463 -11.40 13.68 12.63
C VAL A 463 -10.95 15.07 13.11
N ARG A 464 -11.09 16.12 12.30
CA ARG A 464 -10.73 17.49 12.65
C ARG A 464 -11.48 17.99 13.89
N GLN A 465 -12.68 17.47 14.14
CA GLN A 465 -13.49 17.77 15.33
C GLN A 465 -12.87 17.20 16.61
N LEU A 466 -12.07 16.13 16.52
CA LEU A 466 -11.46 15.45 17.66
C LEU A 466 -10.02 15.91 17.93
N LEU A 467 -9.32 16.41 16.93
CA LEU A 467 -7.95 16.91 17.07
C LEU A 467 -7.89 18.31 17.69
N ASN A 468 -8.97 19.07 17.60
CA ASN A 468 -9.10 20.45 18.12
C ASN A 468 -9.89 20.50 19.44
N ALA A 469 -10.24 19.35 20.04
CA ALA A 469 -11.07 19.25 21.25
C ALA A 469 -10.25 19.09 22.54
#